data_a9dac8a715254f435c2f2e17c9cc25e4
#
_entry.id   a9dac8a715254f435c2f2e17c9cc25e4
#
_cell.length_a   1.000
_cell.length_b   1.000
_cell.length_c   1.000
_cell.angle_alpha   90.00
_cell.angle_beta   90.00
_cell.angle_gamma   90.00
#
_symmetry.space_group_name_H-M   'P 1'
#
loop_
_entity.id
_entity.type
_entity.pdbx_description
1 polymer ?
#
loop_
_entity_poly.entity_id
_entity_poly.type
_entity_poly.pdbx_seq_one_letter_code
_entity_poly.pdbx_strand_id
1 'polypeptide(L)'
;MDTVTVYGFQRSTYVNVARLVLTAKGVPFAFHDTESEMYSEAHLKRHPFGRVPVLQHGSFWLYETNAITVYVDEAFPGPRLQPVELQKRAKMHQWISSLNSYFYPYIVYYLVHERVVFPELGIAPDEAVVATAVPKIKHALLVMEDQLSGEQRFLADASPTLADYFLLPTLTSLAFAPEGMQLLEHFPRVRAWRAAMEALDQVKTFRSTLPPRTPIEHARRWATEHRAKA
;
A
#
# COMPACT_ATOMS: atom_id res chain seq x y z
N MET A 1 -5.63 20.62 18.37
CA MET A 1 -4.95 20.15 17.13
C MET A 1 -5.98 20.22 16.01
N ASP A 2 -5.54 20.68 14.84
CA ASP A 2 -6.41 20.72 13.67
C ASP A 2 -6.86 19.30 13.27
N THR A 3 -8.04 19.19 12.67
CA THR A 3 -8.58 17.91 12.25
C THR A 3 -7.77 17.33 11.11
N VAL A 4 -7.40 16.06 11.21
CA VAL A 4 -6.76 15.29 10.13
C VAL A 4 -7.83 14.46 9.44
N THR A 5 -7.92 14.53 8.10
CA THR A 5 -8.84 13.73 7.29
C THR A 5 -8.08 13.03 6.18
N VAL A 6 -8.32 11.74 6.00
CA VAL A 6 -7.82 10.94 4.87
C VAL A 6 -8.96 10.70 3.90
N TYR A 7 -8.76 11.12 2.65
CA TYR A 7 -9.68 10.88 1.54
C TYR A 7 -9.20 9.70 0.70
N GLY A 8 -10.08 8.77 0.43
CA GLY A 8 -9.76 7.59 -0.38
C GLY A 8 -10.82 6.51 -0.22
N PHE A 9 -10.62 5.36 -0.86
CA PHE A 9 -11.51 4.22 -0.71
C PHE A 9 -10.85 3.09 0.09
N GLN A 10 -11.67 2.30 0.79
CA GLN A 10 -11.25 1.35 1.82
C GLN A 10 -10.22 0.30 1.35
N ARG A 11 -10.33 -0.14 0.10
CA ARG A 11 -9.51 -1.24 -0.45
C ARG A 11 -8.22 -0.76 -1.12
N SER A 12 -8.00 0.55 -1.24
CA SER A 12 -6.75 1.08 -1.78
C SER A 12 -5.58 0.76 -0.87
N THR A 13 -4.57 0.08 -1.39
CA THR A 13 -3.34 -0.22 -0.65
C THR A 13 -2.63 1.04 -0.17
N TYR A 14 -2.55 2.07 -1.01
CA TYR A 14 -1.92 3.35 -0.64
C TYR A 14 -2.73 4.15 0.39
N VAL A 15 -4.07 4.11 0.33
CA VAL A 15 -4.92 4.69 1.38
C VAL A 15 -4.65 3.98 2.71
N ASN A 16 -4.52 2.66 2.67
CA ASN A 16 -4.24 1.87 3.86
C ASN A 16 -2.82 2.12 4.40
N VAL A 17 -1.83 2.45 3.57
CA VAL A 17 -0.52 2.93 4.03
C VAL A 17 -0.66 4.22 4.85
N ALA A 18 -1.35 5.23 4.31
CA ALA A 18 -1.53 6.52 5.00
C ALA A 18 -2.28 6.34 6.34
N ARG A 19 -3.37 5.57 6.35
CA ARG A 19 -4.14 5.28 7.56
C ARG A 19 -3.33 4.50 8.60
N LEU A 20 -2.55 3.52 8.16
CA LEU A 20 -1.70 2.70 9.02
C LEU A 20 -0.59 3.53 9.66
N VAL A 21 0.05 4.43 8.91
CA VAL A 21 1.07 5.34 9.45
C VAL A 21 0.46 6.31 10.48
N LEU A 22 -0.72 6.89 10.21
CA LEU A 22 -1.43 7.71 11.20
C LEU A 22 -1.74 6.91 12.48
N THR A 23 -2.20 5.67 12.33
CA THR A 23 -2.45 4.77 13.46
C THR A 23 -1.16 4.47 14.24
N ALA A 24 -0.05 4.21 13.53
CA ALA A 24 1.24 3.94 14.14
C ALA A 24 1.80 5.15 14.91
N LYS A 25 1.47 6.36 14.49
CA LYS A 25 1.82 7.61 15.18
C LYS A 25 0.84 7.95 16.31
N GLY A 26 -0.27 7.22 16.46
CA GLY A 26 -1.32 7.54 17.43
C GLY A 26 -2.11 8.81 17.07
N VAL A 27 -2.11 9.22 15.81
CA VAL A 27 -2.81 10.42 15.34
C VAL A 27 -4.28 10.08 15.05
N PRO A 28 -5.25 10.69 15.75
CA PRO A 28 -6.65 10.54 15.41
C PRO A 28 -6.96 11.21 14.05
N PHE A 29 -7.74 10.54 13.21
CA PHE A 29 -8.12 11.05 11.92
C PHE A 29 -9.55 10.65 11.54
N ALA A 30 -10.20 11.47 10.72
CA ALA A 30 -11.43 11.13 10.02
C ALA A 30 -11.10 10.42 8.70
N PHE A 31 -11.96 9.52 8.26
CA PHE A 31 -11.87 8.90 6.96
C PHE A 31 -13.06 9.31 6.09
N HIS A 32 -12.77 9.87 4.91
CA HIS A 32 -13.77 10.23 3.91
C HIS A 32 -13.67 9.25 2.73
N ASP A 33 -14.70 8.41 2.57
CA ASP A 33 -14.76 7.47 1.47
C ASP A 33 -15.07 8.20 0.16
N THR A 34 -14.16 8.08 -0.80
CA THR A 34 -14.26 8.73 -2.11
C THR A 34 -14.65 7.78 -3.24
N GLU A 35 -15.05 6.53 -2.94
CA GLU A 35 -15.34 5.54 -3.99
C GLU A 35 -16.33 6.07 -5.04
N SER A 36 -17.44 6.66 -4.60
CA SER A 36 -18.45 7.25 -5.49
C SER A 36 -18.04 8.60 -6.10
N GLU A 37 -17.02 9.26 -5.54
CA GLU A 37 -16.52 10.56 -6.01
C GLU A 37 -15.35 10.45 -6.99
N MET A 38 -14.81 9.24 -7.17
CA MET A 38 -13.62 9.03 -8.02
C MET A 38 -13.82 9.66 -9.42
N TYR A 39 -12.83 10.44 -9.81
CA TYR A 39 -12.80 11.20 -11.08
C TYR A 39 -13.82 12.36 -11.20
N SER A 40 -14.58 12.68 -10.17
CA SER A 40 -15.41 13.90 -10.15
C SER A 40 -14.54 15.16 -10.15
N GLU A 41 -15.12 16.31 -10.51
CA GLU A 41 -14.42 17.60 -10.44
C GLU A 41 -13.91 17.90 -9.02
N ALA A 42 -14.71 17.58 -8.00
CA ALA A 42 -14.32 17.74 -6.60
C ALA A 42 -13.12 16.87 -6.23
N HIS A 43 -13.09 15.61 -6.70
CA HIS A 43 -11.95 14.73 -6.48
C HIS A 43 -10.69 15.21 -7.22
N LEU A 44 -10.83 15.63 -8.49
CA LEU A 44 -9.71 16.13 -9.30
C LEU A 44 -9.12 17.45 -8.75
N LYS A 45 -9.91 18.28 -8.08
CA LYS A 45 -9.39 19.45 -7.35
C LYS A 45 -8.52 19.07 -6.15
N ARG A 46 -8.83 17.95 -5.47
CA ARG A 46 -8.04 17.44 -4.33
C ARG A 46 -6.80 16.70 -4.81
N HIS A 47 -6.92 15.92 -5.89
CA HIS A 47 -5.84 15.11 -6.46
C HIS A 47 -5.83 15.26 -8.00
N PRO A 48 -4.96 16.10 -8.57
CA PRO A 48 -5.01 16.45 -10.00
C PRO A 48 -4.78 15.26 -10.95
N PHE A 49 -4.19 14.16 -10.44
CA PHE A 49 -4.01 12.92 -11.21
C PHE A 49 -5.12 11.89 -10.99
N GLY A 50 -6.21 12.24 -10.29
CA GLY A 50 -7.34 11.34 -10.03
C GLY A 50 -6.98 10.09 -9.23
N ARG A 51 -6.04 10.22 -8.28
CA ARG A 51 -5.58 9.12 -7.42
C ARG A 51 -5.99 9.34 -5.96
N VAL A 52 -5.70 8.35 -5.14
CA VAL A 52 -5.85 8.37 -3.68
C VAL A 52 -4.60 7.76 -3.04
N PRO A 53 -4.26 8.14 -1.80
CA PRO A 53 -4.95 9.00 -0.85
C PRO A 53 -4.73 10.49 -1.07
N VAL A 54 -5.60 11.30 -0.44
CA VAL A 54 -5.33 12.70 -0.14
C VAL A 54 -5.41 12.89 1.37
N LEU A 55 -4.51 13.66 1.95
CA LEU A 55 -4.54 14.09 3.35
C LEU A 55 -4.97 15.55 3.42
N GLN A 56 -5.86 15.86 4.35
CA GLN A 56 -6.14 17.22 4.80
C GLN A 56 -5.75 17.35 6.27
N HIS A 57 -4.98 18.38 6.61
CA HIS A 57 -4.70 18.77 7.99
C HIS A 57 -5.00 20.25 8.18
N GLY A 58 -6.14 20.55 8.80
CA GLY A 58 -6.67 21.92 8.83
C GLY A 58 -6.93 22.46 7.43
N SER A 59 -6.24 23.54 7.06
CA SER A 59 -6.29 24.12 5.70
C SER A 59 -5.24 23.53 4.74
N PHE A 60 -4.32 22.71 5.21
CA PHE A 60 -3.25 22.12 4.40
C PHE A 60 -3.72 20.84 3.71
N TRP A 61 -3.46 20.74 2.39
CA TRP A 61 -3.80 19.59 1.57
C TRP A 61 -2.56 18.96 0.97
N LEU A 62 -2.49 17.64 0.98
CA LEU A 62 -1.34 16.89 0.47
C LEU A 62 -1.81 15.62 -0.23
N TYR A 63 -1.28 15.35 -1.40
CA TYR A 63 -1.39 14.07 -2.10
C TYR A 63 -0.01 13.44 -2.28
N GLU A 64 0.08 12.25 -2.86
CA GLU A 64 1.22 11.33 -2.90
C GLU A 64 1.51 10.66 -1.54
N THR A 65 1.35 9.36 -1.51
CA THR A 65 1.45 8.57 -0.27
C THR A 65 2.79 8.76 0.44
N ASN A 66 3.90 8.86 -0.31
CA ASN A 66 5.21 9.08 0.29
C ASN A 66 5.30 10.46 0.96
N ALA A 67 4.82 11.50 0.31
CA ALA A 67 4.79 12.84 0.90
C ALA A 67 3.90 12.87 2.15
N ILE A 68 2.72 12.24 2.09
CA ILE A 68 1.80 12.14 3.23
C ILE A 68 2.46 11.45 4.42
N THR A 69 3.10 10.31 4.21
CA THR A 69 3.67 9.53 5.32
C THR A 69 4.88 10.17 5.95
N VAL A 70 5.74 10.82 5.15
CA VAL A 70 6.86 11.63 5.65
C VAL A 70 6.34 12.82 6.47
N TYR A 71 5.35 13.55 5.92
CA TYR A 71 4.71 14.65 6.63
C TYR A 71 4.12 14.21 7.97
N VAL A 72 3.37 13.11 7.98
CA VAL A 72 2.76 12.58 9.21
C VAL A 72 3.83 12.20 10.24
N ASP A 73 4.93 11.57 9.82
CA ASP A 73 6.00 11.19 10.72
C ASP A 73 6.71 12.39 11.34
N GLU A 74 6.85 13.49 10.60
CA GLU A 74 7.55 14.70 11.05
C GLU A 74 6.65 15.70 11.80
N ALA A 75 5.38 15.84 11.37
CA ALA A 75 4.46 16.83 11.91
C ALA A 75 3.81 16.40 13.23
N PHE A 76 3.74 15.11 13.53
CA PHE A 76 3.02 14.62 14.71
C PHE A 76 3.96 13.90 15.69
N PRO A 77 3.68 13.99 17.02
CA PRO A 77 4.39 13.22 18.02
C PRO A 77 4.15 11.71 17.84
N GLY A 78 4.90 10.89 18.57
CA GLY A 78 4.78 9.43 18.55
C GLY A 78 6.07 8.76 18.06
N PRO A 79 6.03 7.44 17.80
CA PRO A 79 7.21 6.71 17.34
C PRO A 79 7.76 7.29 16.04
N ARG A 80 9.08 7.45 15.96
CA ARG A 80 9.74 7.85 14.73
C ARG A 80 9.77 6.68 13.76
N LEU A 81 9.25 6.87 12.55
CA LEU A 81 9.18 5.85 11.52
C LEU A 81 10.23 6.02 10.41
N GLN A 82 10.98 7.11 10.46
CA GLN A 82 12.15 7.35 9.61
C GLN A 82 13.44 7.20 10.42
N PRO A 83 14.42 6.40 9.97
CA PRO A 83 15.71 6.29 10.63
C PRO A 83 16.42 7.65 10.77
N VAL A 84 17.08 7.87 11.90
CA VAL A 84 17.94 9.07 12.11
C VAL A 84 19.20 8.95 11.27
N GLU A 85 19.77 7.76 11.22
CA GLU A 85 20.97 7.47 10.44
C GLU A 85 20.72 7.64 8.94
N LEU A 86 21.57 8.45 8.29
CA LEU A 86 21.40 8.83 6.88
C LEU A 86 21.35 7.64 5.93
N GLN A 87 22.24 6.65 6.11
CA GLN A 87 22.30 5.49 5.24
C GLN A 87 21.06 4.59 5.37
N LYS A 88 20.58 4.38 6.58
CA LYS A 88 19.33 3.63 6.84
C LYS A 88 18.12 4.39 6.28
N ARG A 89 18.07 5.70 6.44
CA ARG A 89 17.00 6.52 5.85
C ARG A 89 17.03 6.48 4.32
N ALA A 90 18.22 6.54 3.71
CA ALA A 90 18.36 6.36 2.27
C ALA A 90 17.89 4.97 1.82
N LYS A 91 18.21 3.91 2.57
CA LYS A 91 17.74 2.55 2.32
C LYS A 91 16.21 2.44 2.44
N MET A 92 15.60 3.08 3.42
CA MET A 92 14.14 3.18 3.54
C MET A 92 13.51 3.81 2.29
N HIS A 93 14.03 4.94 1.81
CA HIS A 93 13.53 5.58 0.59
C HIS A 93 13.78 4.73 -0.67
N GLN A 94 14.90 4.00 -0.74
CA GLN A 94 15.16 3.04 -1.81
C GLN A 94 14.06 1.97 -1.84
N TRP A 95 13.66 1.42 -0.69
CA TRP A 95 12.60 0.42 -0.62
C TRP A 95 11.23 0.97 -1.02
N ILE A 96 10.87 2.19 -0.58
CA ILE A 96 9.63 2.84 -1.00
C ILE A 96 9.62 3.06 -2.52
N SER A 97 10.72 3.51 -3.10
CA SER A 97 10.86 3.69 -4.55
C SER A 97 10.77 2.36 -5.30
N SER A 98 11.45 1.32 -4.78
CA SER A 98 11.41 -0.03 -5.35
C SER A 98 10.01 -0.63 -5.30
N LEU A 99 9.26 -0.41 -4.22
CA LEU A 99 7.87 -0.84 -4.11
C LEU A 99 7.03 -0.20 -5.23
N ASN A 100 7.13 1.10 -5.40
CA ASN A 100 6.34 1.83 -6.38
C ASN A 100 6.64 1.40 -7.82
N SER A 101 7.89 1.01 -8.10
CA SER A 101 8.36 0.68 -9.44
C SER A 101 8.26 -0.80 -9.79
N TYR A 102 8.47 -1.71 -8.83
CA TYR A 102 8.70 -3.13 -9.11
C TYR A 102 7.75 -4.09 -8.38
N PHE A 103 7.13 -3.69 -7.26
CA PHE A 103 6.17 -4.52 -6.55
C PHE A 103 4.73 -4.13 -6.90
N TYR A 104 4.40 -2.87 -6.68
CA TYR A 104 3.03 -2.38 -6.77
C TYR A 104 2.39 -2.61 -8.15
N PRO A 105 3.02 -2.25 -9.29
CA PRO A 105 2.39 -2.45 -10.59
C PRO A 105 2.05 -3.92 -10.86
N TYR A 106 3.00 -4.82 -10.62
CA TYR A 106 2.80 -6.23 -10.91
C TYR A 106 1.89 -6.93 -9.90
N ILE A 107 1.99 -6.58 -8.60
CA ILE A 107 1.13 -7.15 -7.58
C ILE A 107 -0.30 -6.61 -7.71
N VAL A 108 -0.47 -5.30 -7.71
CA VAL A 108 -1.81 -4.69 -7.61
C VAL A 108 -2.48 -4.61 -8.96
N TYR A 109 -1.85 -3.96 -9.94
CA TYR A 109 -2.51 -3.73 -11.23
C TYR A 109 -2.57 -4.98 -12.11
N TYR A 110 -1.51 -5.82 -12.13
CA TYR A 110 -1.43 -6.96 -13.04
C TYR A 110 -1.95 -8.26 -12.43
N LEU A 111 -1.75 -8.50 -11.12
CA LEU A 111 -2.21 -9.76 -10.52
C LEU A 111 -3.51 -9.58 -9.73
N VAL A 112 -3.54 -8.67 -8.75
CA VAL A 112 -4.70 -8.54 -7.85
C VAL A 112 -5.92 -7.99 -8.58
N HIS A 113 -5.76 -7.06 -9.53
CA HIS A 113 -6.88 -6.62 -10.36
C HIS A 113 -7.45 -7.78 -11.17
N GLU A 114 -6.61 -8.57 -11.83
CA GLU A 114 -7.07 -9.68 -12.66
C GLU A 114 -7.71 -10.82 -11.86
N ARG A 115 -7.14 -11.17 -10.69
CA ARG A 115 -7.61 -12.32 -9.89
C ARG A 115 -8.70 -12.00 -8.89
N VAL A 116 -8.83 -10.73 -8.48
CA VAL A 116 -9.70 -10.35 -7.37
C VAL A 116 -10.68 -9.26 -7.78
N VAL A 117 -10.18 -8.11 -8.26
CA VAL A 117 -11.02 -6.93 -8.46
C VAL A 117 -11.96 -7.10 -9.65
N PHE A 118 -11.45 -7.55 -10.79
CA PHE A 118 -12.25 -7.70 -12.00
C PHE A 118 -13.27 -8.83 -11.93
N PRO A 119 -12.96 -10.02 -11.37
CA PRO A 119 -13.97 -11.06 -11.16
C PRO A 119 -15.12 -10.61 -10.24
N GLU A 120 -14.85 -9.82 -9.19
CA GLU A 120 -15.90 -9.22 -8.35
C GLU A 120 -16.87 -8.31 -9.14
N LEU A 121 -16.40 -7.76 -10.25
CA LEU A 121 -17.18 -6.91 -11.18
C LEU A 121 -17.77 -7.69 -12.37
N GLY A 122 -17.62 -9.02 -12.41
CA GLY A 122 -18.06 -9.87 -13.52
C GLY A 122 -17.19 -9.73 -14.78
N ILE A 123 -15.97 -9.21 -14.65
CA ILE A 123 -15.00 -9.09 -15.75
C ILE A 123 -14.04 -10.27 -15.68
N ALA A 124 -13.94 -11.05 -16.77
CA ALA A 124 -13.03 -12.18 -16.83
C ALA A 124 -11.56 -11.75 -16.72
N PRO A 125 -10.69 -12.51 -16.00
CA PRO A 125 -9.27 -12.20 -15.92
C PRO A 125 -8.57 -12.35 -17.28
N ASP A 126 -7.52 -11.53 -17.49
CA ASP A 126 -6.61 -11.67 -18.62
C ASP A 126 -5.40 -12.52 -18.19
N GLU A 127 -5.35 -13.75 -18.68
CA GLU A 127 -4.30 -14.72 -18.33
C GLU A 127 -2.92 -14.30 -18.85
N ALA A 128 -2.82 -13.54 -19.94
CA ALA A 128 -1.55 -13.05 -20.47
C ALA A 128 -0.95 -11.97 -19.54
N VAL A 129 -1.80 -11.12 -18.99
CA VAL A 129 -1.39 -10.12 -17.98
C VAL A 129 -0.89 -10.81 -16.71
N VAL A 130 -1.62 -11.82 -16.22
CA VAL A 130 -1.21 -12.62 -15.06
C VAL A 130 0.11 -13.33 -15.31
N ALA A 131 0.27 -13.99 -16.46
CA ALA A 131 1.52 -14.68 -16.83
C ALA A 131 2.72 -13.73 -16.89
N THR A 132 2.52 -12.48 -17.26
CA THR A 132 3.54 -11.43 -17.24
C THR A 132 3.91 -11.02 -15.81
N ALA A 133 2.93 -10.94 -14.92
CA ALA A 133 3.12 -10.47 -13.55
C ALA A 133 3.90 -11.46 -12.66
N VAL A 134 3.56 -12.75 -12.71
CA VAL A 134 4.08 -13.77 -11.80
C VAL A 134 5.61 -13.81 -11.73
N PRO A 135 6.38 -13.87 -12.84
CA PRO A 135 7.85 -13.88 -12.75
C PRO A 135 8.43 -12.56 -12.21
N LYS A 136 7.79 -11.42 -12.45
CA LYS A 136 8.21 -10.12 -11.91
C LYS A 136 7.99 -10.04 -10.39
N ILE A 137 6.84 -10.53 -9.93
CA ILE A 137 6.54 -10.63 -8.49
C ILE A 137 7.53 -11.58 -7.81
N LYS A 138 7.79 -12.75 -8.40
CA LYS A 138 8.78 -13.71 -7.87
C LYS A 138 10.15 -13.07 -7.72
N HIS A 139 10.62 -12.32 -8.72
CA HIS A 139 11.90 -11.62 -8.65
C HIS A 139 11.91 -10.56 -7.54
N ALA A 140 10.86 -9.75 -7.42
CA ALA A 140 10.75 -8.74 -6.37
C ALA A 140 10.75 -9.37 -4.97
N LEU A 141 10.04 -10.49 -4.77
CA LEU A 141 10.06 -11.24 -3.51
C LEU A 141 11.45 -11.85 -3.22
N LEU A 142 12.18 -12.31 -4.24
CA LEU A 142 13.55 -12.78 -4.08
C LEU A 142 14.49 -11.68 -3.57
N VAL A 143 14.42 -10.49 -4.14
CA VAL A 143 15.19 -9.32 -3.69
C VAL A 143 14.85 -8.96 -2.24
N MET A 144 13.58 -9.06 -1.86
CA MET A 144 13.16 -8.82 -0.48
C MET A 144 13.65 -9.93 0.46
N GLU A 145 13.60 -11.20 0.05
CA GLU A 145 14.07 -12.34 0.80
C GLU A 145 15.59 -12.22 1.11
N ASP A 146 16.37 -11.77 0.13
CA ASP A 146 17.81 -11.53 0.29
C ASP A 146 18.09 -10.37 1.24
N GLN A 147 17.32 -9.29 1.15
CA GLN A 147 17.45 -8.13 2.06
C GLN A 147 17.18 -8.51 3.52
N LEU A 148 16.23 -9.40 3.75
CA LEU A 148 15.87 -9.90 5.09
C LEU A 148 16.80 -11.03 5.57
N SER A 149 17.98 -11.17 4.97
CA SER A 149 18.98 -12.17 5.38
C SER A 149 19.70 -11.77 6.68
N GLY A 150 20.27 -12.75 7.36
CA GLY A 150 20.96 -12.54 8.62
C GLY A 150 19.99 -12.19 9.77
N GLU A 151 20.36 -11.24 10.60
CA GLU A 151 19.57 -10.78 11.75
C GLU A 151 18.55 -9.67 11.40
N GLN A 152 18.47 -9.29 10.14
CA GLN A 152 17.63 -8.18 9.70
C GLN A 152 16.14 -8.58 9.69
N ARG A 153 15.39 -8.00 10.61
CA ARG A 153 13.95 -8.27 10.77
C ARG A 153 13.05 -7.38 9.94
N PHE A 154 13.51 -6.14 9.63
CA PHE A 154 12.77 -5.13 8.88
C PHE A 154 13.63 -4.59 7.73
N LEU A 155 13.02 -3.86 6.78
CA LEU A 155 13.65 -3.54 5.50
C LEU A 155 14.83 -2.56 5.58
N ALA A 156 14.83 -1.65 6.57
CA ALA A 156 15.82 -0.58 6.61
C ALA A 156 16.45 -0.33 7.97
N ASP A 157 15.88 -0.86 9.06
CA ASP A 157 16.41 -0.69 10.42
C ASP A 157 16.02 -1.89 11.30
N ALA A 158 16.47 -1.90 12.55
CA ALA A 158 16.09 -2.89 13.56
C ALA A 158 14.61 -2.80 13.98
N SER A 159 13.99 -1.63 13.81
CA SER A 159 12.57 -1.36 14.03
C SER A 159 11.85 -1.09 12.70
N PRO A 160 10.51 -1.27 12.65
CA PRO A 160 9.74 -0.96 11.45
C PRO A 160 9.91 0.50 11.01
N THR A 161 10.11 0.71 9.73
CA THR A 161 10.23 2.02 9.10
C THR A 161 9.06 2.29 8.15
N LEU A 162 8.96 3.49 7.58
CA LEU A 162 7.95 3.78 6.55
C LEU A 162 7.99 2.77 5.39
N ALA A 163 9.16 2.21 5.04
CA ALA A 163 9.27 1.18 4.00
C ALA A 163 8.44 -0.08 4.34
N ASP A 164 8.47 -0.51 5.60
CA ASP A 164 7.73 -1.67 6.07
C ASP A 164 6.22 -1.41 6.05
N TYR A 165 5.79 -0.23 6.49
CA TYR A 165 4.39 0.19 6.44
C TYR A 165 3.87 0.35 5.01
N PHE A 166 4.71 0.77 4.06
CA PHE A 166 4.36 0.83 2.64
C PHE A 166 4.14 -0.55 2.04
N LEU A 167 5.02 -1.50 2.36
CA LEU A 167 5.00 -2.82 1.73
C LEU A 167 3.88 -3.71 2.29
N LEU A 168 3.53 -3.57 3.57
CA LEU A 168 2.57 -4.45 4.23
C LEU A 168 1.20 -4.52 3.54
N PRO A 169 0.50 -3.42 3.19
CA PRO A 169 -0.78 -3.49 2.49
C PRO A 169 -0.68 -4.13 1.10
N THR A 170 0.43 -3.90 0.39
CA THR A 170 0.67 -4.48 -0.93
C THR A 170 0.86 -6.00 -0.85
N LEU A 171 1.67 -6.51 0.10
CA LEU A 171 1.83 -7.95 0.31
C LEU A 171 0.60 -8.60 0.95
N THR A 172 -0.20 -7.83 1.68
CA THR A 172 -1.51 -8.30 2.15
C THR A 172 -2.44 -8.53 0.96
N SER A 173 -2.46 -7.62 -0.02
CA SER A 173 -3.29 -7.78 -1.22
C SER A 173 -2.81 -8.94 -2.11
N LEU A 174 -1.51 -9.17 -2.21
CA LEU A 174 -0.92 -10.31 -2.92
C LEU A 174 -1.47 -11.65 -2.44
N ALA A 175 -1.67 -11.81 -1.13
CA ALA A 175 -2.18 -13.04 -0.53
C ALA A 175 -3.65 -13.34 -0.86
N PHE A 176 -4.38 -12.43 -1.51
CA PHE A 176 -5.74 -12.71 -2.00
C PHE A 176 -5.76 -13.37 -3.38
N ALA A 177 -4.65 -13.34 -4.12
CA ALA A 177 -4.51 -14.02 -5.40
C ALA A 177 -3.91 -15.44 -5.20
N PRO A 178 -4.43 -16.49 -5.87
CA PRO A 178 -3.92 -17.85 -5.72
C PRO A 178 -2.42 -17.97 -5.99
N GLU A 179 -1.94 -17.36 -7.08
CA GLU A 179 -0.50 -17.34 -7.43
C GLU A 179 0.32 -16.60 -6.38
N GLY A 180 -0.25 -15.54 -5.79
CA GLY A 180 0.39 -14.76 -4.73
C GLY A 180 0.57 -15.57 -3.45
N MET A 181 -0.45 -16.34 -3.04
CA MET A 181 -0.33 -17.26 -1.90
C MET A 181 0.76 -18.30 -2.12
N GLN A 182 0.75 -18.96 -3.30
CA GLN A 182 1.75 -19.95 -3.67
C GLN A 182 3.18 -19.36 -3.66
N LEU A 183 3.36 -18.18 -4.23
CA LEU A 183 4.66 -17.51 -4.22
C LEU A 183 5.15 -17.24 -2.80
N LEU A 184 4.31 -16.71 -1.93
CA LEU A 184 4.68 -16.38 -0.55
C LEU A 184 5.15 -17.60 0.25
N GLU A 185 4.69 -18.81 -0.07
CA GLU A 185 5.15 -20.04 0.57
C GLU A 185 6.64 -20.32 0.34
N HIS A 186 7.21 -19.86 -0.77
CA HIS A 186 8.60 -20.09 -1.14
C HIS A 186 9.59 -19.07 -0.51
N PHE A 187 9.10 -18.05 0.20
CA PHE A 187 9.90 -16.96 0.77
C PHE A 187 9.74 -16.89 2.31
N PRO A 188 10.46 -17.73 3.07
CA PRO A 188 10.27 -17.85 4.51
C PRO A 188 10.61 -16.58 5.30
N ARG A 189 11.60 -15.78 4.88
CA ARG A 189 11.94 -14.53 5.56
C ARG A 189 10.90 -13.42 5.29
N VAL A 190 10.38 -13.37 4.06
CA VAL A 190 9.24 -12.48 3.73
C VAL A 190 8.02 -12.84 4.57
N ARG A 191 7.73 -14.14 4.77
CA ARG A 191 6.64 -14.57 5.66
C ARG A 191 6.90 -14.20 7.11
N ALA A 192 8.13 -14.39 7.60
CA ALA A 192 8.52 -14.01 8.96
C ALA A 192 8.41 -12.50 9.19
N TRP A 193 8.88 -11.70 8.21
CA TRP A 193 8.70 -10.24 8.22
C TRP A 193 7.21 -9.87 8.28
N ARG A 194 6.38 -10.48 7.43
CA ARG A 194 4.95 -10.21 7.41
C ARG A 194 4.31 -10.56 8.76
N ALA A 195 4.62 -11.71 9.33
CA ALA A 195 4.13 -12.11 10.66
C ALA A 195 4.59 -11.11 11.74
N ALA A 196 5.84 -10.64 11.67
CA ALA A 196 6.36 -9.64 12.59
C ALA A 196 5.61 -8.30 12.49
N MET A 197 5.32 -7.83 11.27
CA MET A 197 4.52 -6.62 11.04
C MET A 197 3.08 -6.80 11.54
N GLU A 198 2.45 -7.94 11.25
CA GLU A 198 1.08 -8.25 11.67
C GLU A 198 0.94 -8.40 13.19
N ALA A 199 2.01 -8.73 13.90
CA ALA A 199 2.04 -8.83 15.36
C ALA A 199 2.08 -7.47 16.06
N LEU A 200 2.41 -6.38 15.36
CA LEU A 200 2.46 -5.03 15.94
C LEU A 200 1.06 -4.58 16.35
N ASP A 201 0.94 -3.98 17.55
CA ASP A 201 -0.35 -3.57 18.09
C ASP A 201 -1.05 -2.50 17.23
N GLN A 202 -0.28 -1.56 16.66
CA GLN A 202 -0.82 -0.57 15.73
C GLN A 202 -1.36 -1.20 14.43
N VAL A 203 -0.76 -2.31 13.96
CA VAL A 203 -1.26 -3.03 12.79
C VAL A 203 -2.54 -3.79 13.13
N LYS A 204 -2.61 -4.42 14.31
CA LYS A 204 -3.84 -5.08 14.80
C LYS A 204 -4.96 -4.06 14.98
N THR A 205 -4.66 -2.91 15.61
CA THR A 205 -5.61 -1.80 15.79
C THR A 205 -6.12 -1.31 14.43
N PHE A 206 -5.23 -1.04 13.48
CA PHE A 206 -5.63 -0.64 12.13
C PHE A 206 -6.55 -1.68 11.47
N ARG A 207 -6.19 -2.97 11.53
CA ARG A 207 -7.00 -4.06 10.94
C ARG A 207 -8.40 -4.15 11.54
N SER A 208 -8.55 -3.92 12.85
CA SER A 208 -9.86 -3.94 13.51
C SER A 208 -10.80 -2.82 13.05
N THR A 209 -10.25 -1.76 12.40
CA THR A 209 -11.04 -0.64 11.84
C THR A 209 -11.47 -0.87 10.40
N LEU A 210 -10.99 -1.93 9.74
CA LEU A 210 -11.33 -2.20 8.35
C LEU A 210 -12.73 -2.80 8.25
N PRO A 211 -13.61 -2.23 7.39
CA PRO A 211 -14.93 -2.78 7.14
C PRO A 211 -14.83 -4.07 6.30
N PRO A 212 -15.94 -4.81 6.15
CA PRO A 212 -16.05 -5.87 5.18
C PRO A 212 -15.68 -5.40 3.77
N ARG A 213 -15.12 -6.30 2.96
CA ARG A 213 -14.73 -5.99 1.57
C ARG A 213 -15.98 -5.71 0.71
N THR A 214 -15.92 -4.64 -0.05
CA THR A 214 -16.90 -4.29 -1.07
C THR A 214 -16.23 -4.23 -2.44
N PRO A 215 -16.94 -4.48 -3.56
CA PRO A 215 -16.39 -4.29 -4.92
C PRO A 215 -15.87 -2.87 -5.12
N ILE A 216 -14.83 -2.73 -5.96
CA ILE A 216 -14.26 -1.44 -6.35
C ILE A 216 -14.89 -1.05 -7.69
N GLU A 217 -16.05 -0.40 -7.66
CA GLU A 217 -16.85 -0.12 -8.86
C GLU A 217 -16.14 0.78 -9.88
N HIS A 218 -15.37 1.77 -9.43
CA HIS A 218 -14.61 2.64 -10.35
C HIS A 218 -13.51 1.89 -11.11
N ALA A 219 -13.13 0.69 -10.70
CA ALA A 219 -12.16 -0.14 -11.42
C ALA A 219 -12.69 -0.62 -12.78
N ARG A 220 -14.02 -0.59 -13.04
CA ARG A 220 -14.59 -0.83 -14.38
C ARG A 220 -14.00 0.13 -15.42
N ARG A 221 -13.90 1.41 -15.06
CA ARG A 221 -13.29 2.42 -15.92
C ARG A 221 -11.82 2.09 -16.19
N TRP A 222 -11.08 1.70 -15.17
CA TRP A 222 -9.68 1.32 -15.31
C TRP A 222 -9.50 0.12 -16.25
N ALA A 223 -10.34 -0.92 -16.13
CA ALA A 223 -10.31 -2.08 -17.03
C ALA A 223 -10.51 -1.67 -18.49
N THR A 224 -11.44 -0.77 -18.76
CA THR A 224 -11.74 -0.29 -20.12
C THR A 224 -10.57 0.53 -20.69
N GLU A 225 -9.94 1.40 -19.89
CA GLU A 225 -8.89 2.31 -20.36
C GLU A 225 -7.52 1.63 -20.54
N HIS A 226 -7.22 0.58 -19.77
CA HIS A 226 -5.89 -0.03 -19.73
C HIS A 226 -5.78 -1.36 -20.50
N ARG A 227 -6.85 -2.18 -20.54
CA ARG A 227 -6.86 -3.40 -21.37
C ARG A 227 -6.91 -3.12 -22.86
N ALA A 228 -7.46 -1.99 -23.29
CA ALA A 228 -7.46 -1.59 -24.69
C ALA A 228 -6.08 -1.15 -25.21
N LYS A 229 -5.07 -1.04 -24.31
CA LYS A 229 -3.70 -0.58 -24.62
C LYS A 229 -2.63 -1.66 -24.42
N ALA A 230 -3.01 -2.85 -23.95
CA ALA A 230 -2.15 -4.02 -23.79
C ALA A 230 -2.29 -4.96 -24.99
#